data_c5025f153ba1cb0cee7e9f650a5f24ae
#
_entry.id   c5025f153ba1cb0cee7e9f650a5f24ae
#
_cell.length_a   1.000
_cell.length_b   1.000
_cell.length_c   1.000
_cell.angle_alpha   90.00
_cell.angle_beta   90.00
_cell.angle_gamma   90.00
#
_symmetry.space_group_name_H-M   'P 1'
#
loop_
_entity.id
_entity.type
_entity.pdbx_description
1 polymer ?
#
loop_
_entity_poly.entity_id
_entity_poly.type
_entity_poly.pdbx_seq_one_letter_code
_entity_poly.pdbx_strand_id
1 'polypeptide(L)'
;PAEEGKTGPQWYKLDKFWLVTNRHVVVSEIDGKEYLPDSFTFCFRENIDGQIKWKPITLSKNELSNVLKLHKDKNVDVAILDVSQFVNDVIKECTQSEKKPSIYLPASLSNKNLPENQPLTIDVTTDIIVASYPKGFYDKFNKFPIVKSGIVASGWGLNFNGDPMFQIDAQLFP
;
A
#
# COMPACT_ATOMS: atom_id res chain seq x y z
N PRO A 1 -15.64 15.24 -6.88
CA PRO A 1 -17.07 15.01 -6.90
C PRO A 1 -17.48 14.76 -8.35
N ALA A 2 -18.10 13.59 -8.59
CA ALA A 2 -18.64 13.26 -9.89
C ALA A 2 -19.85 14.15 -10.16
N GLU A 3 -19.87 14.84 -11.29
CA GLU A 3 -21.08 15.51 -11.77
C GLU A 3 -22.10 14.41 -12.13
N GLU A 4 -23.23 14.40 -11.44
CA GLU A 4 -24.37 13.53 -11.74
C GLU A 4 -24.86 13.87 -13.16
N GLY A 5 -24.86 12.88 -14.06
CA GLY A 5 -25.50 12.96 -15.37
C GLY A 5 -24.63 12.61 -16.58
N LYS A 6 -23.37 12.29 -16.46
CA LYS A 6 -22.53 11.87 -17.61
C LYS A 6 -22.44 10.34 -17.70
N THR A 7 -23.18 9.75 -18.63
CA THR A 7 -23.04 8.35 -19.07
C THR A 7 -21.85 8.22 -20.03
N GLY A 8 -20.65 8.05 -19.51
CA GLY A 8 -19.41 7.82 -20.26
C GLY A 8 -18.29 7.41 -19.34
N PRO A 9 -17.14 6.90 -19.84
CA PRO A 9 -16.00 6.60 -19.00
C PRO A 9 -15.57 7.87 -18.26
N GLN A 10 -15.76 7.87 -16.94
CA GLN A 10 -15.35 9.00 -16.11
C GLN A 10 -13.84 8.93 -15.91
N TRP A 11 -13.13 9.88 -16.49
CA TRP A 11 -11.70 10.06 -16.28
C TRP A 11 -11.50 10.90 -15.00
N TYR A 12 -10.94 10.28 -13.98
CA TYR A 12 -10.56 11.00 -12.77
C TYR A 12 -9.11 11.49 -12.93
N LYS A 13 -8.89 12.78 -12.70
CA LYS A 13 -7.53 13.29 -12.49
C LYS A 13 -7.10 12.87 -11.08
N LEU A 14 -6.15 11.97 -11.01
CA LEU A 14 -5.54 11.58 -9.74
C LEU A 14 -4.46 12.61 -9.40
N ASP A 15 -4.65 13.32 -8.30
CA ASP A 15 -3.72 14.38 -7.90
C ASP A 15 -2.52 13.84 -7.10
N LYS A 16 -2.72 12.75 -6.36
CA LYS A 16 -1.68 12.16 -5.52
C LYS A 16 -1.72 10.65 -5.50
N PHE A 17 -0.52 10.07 -5.46
CA PHE A 17 -0.31 8.65 -5.30
C PHE A 17 0.52 8.39 -4.05
N TRP A 18 0.01 7.53 -3.19
CA TRP A 18 0.67 7.15 -1.95
C TRP A 18 1.02 5.67 -1.97
N LEU A 19 2.28 5.35 -1.71
CA LEU A 19 2.69 4.00 -1.35
C LEU A 19 2.54 3.86 0.16
N VAL A 20 1.70 2.95 0.60
CA VAL A 20 1.50 2.64 2.03
C VAL A 20 2.27 1.39 2.38
N THR A 21 3.02 1.44 3.47
CA THR A 21 3.83 0.32 3.97
C THR A 21 3.93 0.37 5.49
N ASN A 22 4.59 -0.63 6.08
CA ASN A 22 4.89 -0.62 7.50
C ASN A 22 6.09 0.29 7.80
N ARG A 23 6.09 0.93 8.97
CA ARG A 23 7.20 1.78 9.44
C ARG A 23 8.50 1.00 9.49
N HIS A 24 8.48 -0.22 10.07
CA HIS A 24 9.68 -1.06 10.21
C HIS A 24 10.29 -1.53 8.88
N VAL A 25 9.57 -1.42 7.76
CA VAL A 25 10.09 -1.72 6.42
C VAL A 25 10.99 -0.59 5.92
N VAL A 26 10.74 0.64 6.36
CA VAL A 26 11.42 1.85 5.86
C VAL A 26 12.40 2.41 6.89
N VAL A 27 12.16 2.14 8.17
CA VAL A 27 12.94 2.68 9.28
C VAL A 27 13.50 1.55 10.11
N SER A 28 14.80 1.57 10.37
CA SER A 28 15.45 0.69 11.33
C SER A 28 15.59 1.42 12.66
N GLU A 29 15.35 0.73 13.77
CA GLU A 29 15.61 1.26 15.11
C GLU A 29 16.84 0.59 15.72
N ILE A 30 17.81 1.40 16.14
CA ILE A 30 19.04 0.97 16.80
C ILE A 30 19.23 1.87 18.03
N ASP A 31 19.30 1.28 19.21
CA ASP A 31 19.47 2.00 20.50
C ASP A 31 18.44 3.12 20.70
N GLY A 32 17.18 2.86 20.37
CA GLY A 32 16.07 3.81 20.50
C GLY A 32 16.08 4.97 19.49
N LYS A 33 17.00 4.95 18.52
CA LYS A 33 17.09 5.93 17.44
C LYS A 33 16.66 5.32 16.11
N GLU A 34 15.95 6.12 15.35
CA GLU A 34 15.46 5.73 14.01
C GLU A 34 16.48 6.14 12.94
N TYR A 35 16.70 5.23 12.00
CA TYR A 35 17.60 5.40 10.88
C TYR A 35 16.90 5.05 9.58
N LEU A 36 17.06 5.92 8.58
CA LEU A 36 16.65 5.61 7.20
C LEU A 36 17.77 4.83 6.51
N PRO A 37 17.41 3.87 5.63
CA PRO A 37 18.38 3.17 4.80
C PRO A 37 19.06 4.12 3.82
N ASP A 38 20.26 3.78 3.36
CA ASP A 38 20.97 4.57 2.34
C ASP A 38 20.28 4.54 1.00
N SER A 39 19.54 3.46 0.72
CA SER A 39 18.67 3.34 -0.44
C SER A 39 17.42 2.52 -0.11
N PHE A 40 16.31 2.88 -0.75
CA PHE A 40 15.03 2.18 -0.64
C PHE A 40 14.48 1.90 -2.04
N THR A 41 14.16 0.64 -2.34
CA THR A 41 13.64 0.24 -3.65
C THR A 41 12.24 -0.32 -3.53
N PHE A 42 11.33 0.18 -4.36
CA PHE A 42 10.02 -0.41 -4.60
C PHE A 42 9.79 -0.62 -6.09
N CYS A 43 8.80 -1.40 -6.46
CA CYS A 43 8.57 -1.76 -7.86
C CYS A 43 7.15 -1.41 -8.30
N PHE A 44 7.02 -0.84 -9.49
CA PHE A 44 5.77 -0.81 -10.22
C PHE A 44 5.61 -2.07 -11.06
N ARG A 45 4.36 -2.48 -11.24
CA ARG A 45 3.98 -3.56 -12.15
C ARG A 45 3.60 -2.97 -13.49
N GLU A 46 4.32 -3.35 -14.53
CA GLU A 46 4.08 -2.94 -15.90
C GLU A 46 3.53 -4.12 -16.73
N ASN A 47 2.67 -3.81 -17.69
CA ASN A 47 2.29 -4.73 -18.74
C ASN A 47 2.91 -4.22 -20.05
N ILE A 48 3.80 -4.99 -20.62
CA ILE A 48 4.45 -4.70 -21.91
C ILE A 48 4.15 -5.87 -22.84
N ASP A 49 3.36 -5.63 -23.89
CA ASP A 49 2.97 -6.65 -24.88
C ASP A 49 2.36 -7.92 -24.24
N GLY A 50 1.52 -7.75 -23.23
CA GLY A 50 0.88 -8.85 -22.50
C GLY A 50 1.78 -9.52 -21.44
N GLN A 51 3.04 -9.12 -21.34
CA GLN A 51 3.97 -9.62 -20.33
C GLN A 51 4.04 -8.69 -19.12
N ILE A 52 3.93 -9.28 -17.93
CA ILE A 52 4.09 -8.57 -16.68
C ILE A 52 5.58 -8.41 -16.39
N LYS A 53 6.01 -7.16 -16.17
CA LYS A 53 7.38 -6.82 -15.74
C LYS A 53 7.33 -5.97 -14.49
N TRP A 54 8.42 -5.95 -13.75
CA TRP A 54 8.60 -5.14 -12.56
C TRP A 54 9.59 -4.03 -12.85
N LYS A 55 9.12 -2.77 -12.76
CA LYS A 55 9.97 -1.57 -12.90
C LYS A 55 10.42 -1.14 -11.50
N PRO A 56 11.68 -1.33 -11.14
CA PRO A 56 12.19 -0.86 -9.85
C PRO A 56 12.38 0.65 -9.87
N ILE A 57 12.03 1.28 -8.76
CA ILE A 57 12.35 2.68 -8.44
C ILE A 57 13.18 2.66 -7.17
N THR A 58 14.40 3.18 -7.25
CA THR A 58 15.31 3.25 -6.10
C THR A 58 15.48 4.70 -5.67
N LEU A 59 15.21 4.97 -4.42
CA LEU A 59 15.39 6.27 -3.78
C LEU A 59 16.67 6.24 -2.95
N SER A 60 17.48 7.27 -3.07
CA SER A 60 18.54 7.56 -2.10
C SER A 60 17.93 7.97 -0.75
N LYS A 61 18.71 7.97 0.31
CA LYS A 61 18.30 8.42 1.65
C LYS A 61 17.67 9.82 1.64
N ASN A 62 18.25 10.75 0.88
CA ASN A 62 17.74 12.12 0.78
C ASN A 62 16.38 12.16 0.05
N GLU A 63 16.24 11.46 -1.07
CA GLU A 63 14.97 11.38 -1.80
C GLU A 63 13.90 10.72 -0.93
N LEU A 64 14.24 9.63 -0.26
CA LEU A 64 13.34 8.95 0.67
C LEU A 64 12.85 9.90 1.77
N SER A 65 13.75 10.66 2.40
CA SER A 65 13.39 11.60 3.48
C SER A 65 12.43 12.70 3.02
N ASN A 66 12.49 13.09 1.74
CA ASN A 66 11.61 14.13 1.18
C ASN A 66 10.17 13.65 0.92
N VAL A 67 10.00 12.36 0.62
CA VAL A 67 8.69 11.80 0.25
C VAL A 67 8.05 10.99 1.38
N LEU A 68 8.82 10.59 2.38
CA LEU A 68 8.38 9.75 3.50
C LEU A 68 7.59 10.57 4.53
N LYS A 69 6.47 10.00 4.98
CA LYS A 69 5.75 10.47 6.16
C LYS A 69 5.51 9.30 7.09
N LEU A 70 5.88 9.46 8.33
CA LEU A 70 5.67 8.49 9.40
C LEU A 70 4.49 8.92 10.27
N HIS A 71 3.79 7.93 10.84
CA HIS A 71 2.78 8.23 11.83
C HIS A 71 3.42 8.91 13.05
N LYS A 72 2.71 9.88 13.66
CA LYS A 72 3.24 10.65 14.83
C LYS A 72 3.48 9.76 16.04
N ASP A 73 2.57 8.81 16.26
CA ASP A 73 2.73 7.79 17.30
C ASP A 73 3.64 6.69 16.74
N LYS A 74 4.75 6.44 17.42
CA LYS A 74 5.74 5.43 17.04
C LYS A 74 5.23 3.99 17.18
N ASN A 75 4.22 3.79 18.02
CA ASN A 75 3.58 2.48 18.19
C ASN A 75 2.69 2.11 16.99
N VAL A 76 2.36 3.08 16.14
CA VAL A 76 1.62 2.83 14.90
C VAL A 76 2.61 2.52 13.78
N ASP A 77 2.66 1.24 13.39
CA ASP A 77 3.58 0.72 12.38
C ASP A 77 3.12 1.02 10.95
N VAL A 78 2.92 2.32 10.65
CA VAL A 78 2.48 2.79 9.32
C VAL A 78 3.42 3.87 8.81
N ALA A 79 3.80 3.74 7.55
CA ALA A 79 4.54 4.73 6.78
C ALA A 79 3.88 4.95 5.42
N ILE A 80 3.94 6.17 4.91
CA ILE A 80 3.48 6.51 3.56
C ILE A 80 4.55 7.28 2.80
N LEU A 81 4.66 7.01 1.50
CA LEU A 81 5.55 7.71 0.60
C LEU A 81 4.73 8.41 -0.48
N ASP A 82 5.00 9.71 -0.73
CA ASP A 82 4.42 10.41 -1.87
C ASP A 82 5.17 9.98 -3.15
N VAL A 83 4.54 9.10 -3.92
CA VAL A 83 5.11 8.57 -5.17
C VAL A 83 4.55 9.24 -6.41
N SER A 84 3.84 10.36 -6.25
CA SER A 84 3.12 11.04 -7.34
C SER A 84 4.03 11.41 -8.50
N GLN A 85 5.24 11.92 -8.22
CA GLN A 85 6.20 12.28 -9.26
C GLN A 85 6.64 11.05 -10.07
N PHE A 86 6.98 9.96 -9.40
CA PHE A 86 7.44 8.73 -10.04
C PHE A 86 6.34 8.10 -10.91
N VAL A 87 5.09 8.09 -10.42
CA VAL A 87 3.95 7.61 -11.21
C VAL A 87 3.74 8.47 -12.45
N ASN A 88 3.80 9.79 -12.32
CA ASN A 88 3.63 10.69 -13.44
C ASN A 88 4.75 10.53 -14.49
N ASP A 89 6.00 10.32 -14.06
CA ASP A 89 7.13 10.10 -14.96
C ASP A 89 6.97 8.77 -15.72
N VAL A 90 6.56 7.70 -15.05
CA VAL A 90 6.29 6.43 -15.70
C VAL A 90 5.10 6.53 -16.67
N ILE A 91 4.03 7.25 -16.32
CA ILE A 91 2.91 7.51 -17.24
C ILE A 91 3.36 8.27 -18.49
N LYS A 92 4.23 9.27 -18.33
CA LYS A 92 4.80 10.01 -19.47
C LYS A 92 5.63 9.11 -20.37
N GLU A 93 6.52 8.30 -19.78
CA GLU A 93 7.30 7.33 -20.55
C GLU A 93 6.40 6.35 -21.31
N CYS A 94 5.32 5.88 -20.69
CA CYS A 94 4.35 4.98 -21.32
C CYS A 94 3.63 5.64 -22.51
N THR A 95 3.27 6.92 -22.37
CA THR A 95 2.58 7.65 -23.46
C THR A 95 3.49 8.01 -24.63
N GLN A 96 4.78 8.14 -24.39
CA GLN A 96 5.78 8.45 -25.41
C GLN A 96 6.36 7.21 -26.10
N SER A 97 6.16 6.03 -25.54
CA SER A 97 6.65 4.78 -26.10
C SER A 97 5.74 4.26 -27.20
N GLU A 98 6.34 3.80 -28.31
CA GLU A 98 5.59 3.10 -29.37
C GLU A 98 4.88 1.84 -28.86
N LYS A 99 5.45 1.18 -27.84
CA LYS A 99 4.90 -0.05 -27.23
C LYS A 99 3.75 0.18 -26.24
N LYS A 100 3.44 1.44 -25.91
CA LYS A 100 2.37 1.83 -24.97
C LYS A 100 2.30 0.92 -23.74
N PRO A 101 3.38 0.75 -22.98
CA PRO A 101 3.35 -0.02 -21.75
C PRO A 101 2.28 0.57 -20.84
N SER A 102 1.54 -0.27 -20.14
CA SER A 102 0.56 0.17 -19.15
C SER A 102 1.06 -0.16 -17.75
N ILE A 103 0.97 0.83 -16.85
CA ILE A 103 1.23 0.57 -15.43
C ILE A 103 -0.04 0.02 -14.80
N TYR A 104 0.14 -1.02 -14.00
CA TYR A 104 -0.92 -1.50 -13.15
C TYR A 104 -0.98 -0.62 -11.89
N LEU A 105 -1.88 0.35 -11.88
CA LEU A 105 -2.19 1.10 -10.67
C LEU A 105 -3.34 0.37 -9.97
N PRO A 106 -3.20 0.07 -8.67
CA PRO A 106 -4.32 -0.48 -7.90
C PRO A 106 -5.47 0.51 -7.89
N ALA A 107 -6.68 0.01 -7.67
CA ALA A 107 -7.85 0.85 -7.51
C ALA A 107 -7.60 1.90 -6.43
N SER A 108 -7.97 3.14 -6.70
CA SER A 108 -7.84 4.20 -5.70
C SER A 108 -8.79 3.93 -4.54
N LEU A 109 -8.26 3.98 -3.33
CA LEU A 109 -9.08 3.98 -2.12
C LEU A 109 -9.65 5.40 -1.92
N SER A 110 -10.91 5.48 -1.58
CA SER A 110 -11.57 6.73 -1.19
C SER A 110 -12.19 6.55 0.19
N ASN A 111 -12.64 7.65 0.80
CA ASN A 111 -13.37 7.60 2.08
C ASN A 111 -14.61 6.67 2.01
N LYS A 112 -15.15 6.44 0.82
CA LYS A 112 -16.27 5.51 0.62
C LYS A 112 -15.89 4.05 0.84
N ASN A 113 -14.60 3.72 0.80
CA ASN A 113 -14.08 2.37 1.03
C ASN A 113 -13.72 2.11 2.50
N LEU A 114 -13.84 3.13 3.36
CA LEU A 114 -13.61 2.95 4.79
C LEU A 114 -14.80 2.20 5.43
N PRO A 115 -14.54 1.28 6.38
CA PRO A 115 -15.59 0.51 7.04
C PRO A 115 -16.68 1.37 7.69
N GLU A 116 -16.31 2.52 8.23
CA GLU A 116 -17.26 3.46 8.87
C GLU A 116 -18.28 4.04 7.87
N ASN A 117 -17.95 4.06 6.60
CA ASN A 117 -18.79 4.59 5.52
C ASN A 117 -19.46 3.50 4.69
N GLN A 118 -19.32 2.24 5.08
CA GLN A 118 -19.96 1.09 4.46
C GLN A 118 -21.16 0.63 5.30
N PRO A 119 -22.23 0.10 4.68
CA PRO A 119 -23.32 -0.54 5.40
C PRO A 119 -22.90 -1.86 6.07
N LEU A 120 -21.64 -2.23 5.99
CA LEU A 120 -21.10 -3.45 6.58
C LEU A 120 -20.81 -3.23 8.05
N THR A 121 -21.41 -4.05 8.88
CA THR A 121 -21.05 -4.13 10.30
C THR A 121 -19.85 -5.08 10.42
N ILE A 122 -18.73 -4.55 10.88
CA ILE A 122 -17.57 -5.38 11.23
C ILE A 122 -17.67 -5.70 12.71
N ASP A 123 -17.66 -6.98 13.04
CA ASP A 123 -17.74 -7.47 14.41
C ASP A 123 -16.79 -8.66 14.61
N VAL A 124 -16.70 -9.12 15.85
CA VAL A 124 -15.99 -10.37 16.15
C VAL A 124 -16.58 -11.49 15.30
N THR A 125 -15.73 -12.35 14.77
CA THR A 125 -16.05 -13.42 13.80
C THR A 125 -16.27 -12.98 12.36
N THR A 126 -16.19 -11.68 12.04
CA THR A 126 -16.24 -11.24 10.64
C THR A 126 -15.04 -11.81 9.86
N ASP A 127 -15.32 -12.44 8.73
CA ASP A 127 -14.29 -12.99 7.84
C ASP A 127 -13.39 -11.90 7.28
N ILE A 128 -12.09 -12.17 7.27
CA ILE A 128 -11.07 -11.29 6.72
C ILE A 128 -10.12 -12.02 5.79
N ILE A 129 -9.49 -11.27 4.90
CA ILE A 129 -8.37 -11.73 4.09
C ILE A 129 -7.13 -10.94 4.50
N VAL A 130 -6.06 -11.65 4.84
CA VAL A 130 -4.77 -11.06 5.21
C VAL A 130 -3.79 -11.29 4.07
N ALA A 131 -3.32 -10.20 3.46
CA ALA A 131 -2.21 -10.24 2.50
C ALA A 131 -0.94 -9.75 3.19
N SER A 132 0.09 -10.58 3.22
CA SER A 132 1.30 -10.29 3.99
C SER A 132 2.56 -10.87 3.34
N TYR A 133 3.72 -10.40 3.79
CA TYR A 133 5.05 -10.91 3.43
C TYR A 133 5.75 -11.46 4.68
N PRO A 134 5.25 -12.55 5.29
CA PRO A 134 5.69 -13.03 6.60
C PRO A 134 7.18 -13.38 6.57
N LYS A 135 8.00 -12.70 7.40
CA LYS A 135 9.46 -12.91 7.48
C LYS A 135 10.16 -12.86 6.11
N GLY A 136 9.64 -12.07 5.15
CA GLY A 136 10.15 -12.02 3.78
C GLY A 136 9.85 -13.25 2.94
N PHE A 137 8.94 -14.14 3.40
CA PHE A 137 8.45 -15.26 2.61
C PHE A 137 7.33 -14.79 1.69
N TYR A 138 7.55 -14.89 0.38
CA TYR A 138 6.60 -14.51 -0.66
C TYR A 138 6.98 -15.17 -1.99
N ASP A 139 6.12 -15.08 -2.98
CA ASP A 139 6.46 -15.47 -4.36
C ASP A 139 7.51 -14.51 -4.91
N LYS A 140 8.79 -14.93 -4.85
CA LYS A 140 9.92 -14.08 -5.29
C LYS A 140 9.92 -13.82 -6.78
N PHE A 141 9.32 -14.71 -7.57
CA PHE A 141 9.25 -14.56 -9.02
C PHE A 141 8.18 -13.55 -9.43
N ASN A 142 6.95 -13.73 -8.96
CA ASN A 142 5.83 -12.86 -9.31
C ASN A 142 5.65 -11.69 -8.32
N LYS A 143 6.43 -11.62 -7.24
CA LYS A 143 6.35 -10.59 -6.19
C LYS A 143 4.98 -10.51 -5.49
N PHE A 144 4.26 -11.62 -5.44
CA PHE A 144 2.98 -11.69 -4.76
C PHE A 144 3.12 -11.99 -3.27
N PRO A 145 2.26 -11.36 -2.43
CA PRO A 145 2.16 -11.70 -1.02
C PRO A 145 1.57 -13.09 -0.83
N ILE A 146 1.75 -13.61 0.38
CA ILE A 146 0.96 -14.75 0.85
C ILE A 146 -0.40 -14.22 1.31
N VAL A 147 -1.46 -14.85 0.83
CA VAL A 147 -2.85 -14.48 1.16
C VAL A 147 -3.46 -15.59 2.00
N LYS A 148 -4.05 -15.24 3.12
CA LYS A 148 -4.69 -16.16 4.05
C LYS A 148 -6.04 -15.62 4.50
N SER A 149 -6.96 -16.50 4.83
CA SER A 149 -8.22 -16.18 5.50
C SER A 149 -8.05 -16.17 7.01
N GLY A 150 -8.88 -15.42 7.68
CA GLY A 150 -8.97 -15.35 9.13
C GLY A 150 -10.26 -14.67 9.55
N ILE A 151 -10.38 -14.38 10.84
CA ILE A 151 -11.53 -13.67 11.40
C ILE A 151 -11.07 -12.52 12.29
N VAL A 152 -11.92 -11.53 12.47
CA VAL A 152 -11.77 -10.51 13.52
C VAL A 152 -11.97 -11.18 14.87
N ALA A 153 -10.98 -11.07 15.78
CA ALA A 153 -10.98 -11.74 17.07
C ALA A 153 -11.19 -10.81 18.28
N SER A 154 -11.29 -9.49 18.06
CA SER A 154 -11.62 -8.51 19.11
C SER A 154 -12.53 -7.42 18.56
N GLY A 155 -13.13 -6.61 19.44
CA GLY A 155 -14.05 -5.54 19.03
C GLY A 155 -13.44 -4.57 18.02
N TRP A 156 -14.10 -4.40 16.88
CA TRP A 156 -13.70 -3.42 15.86
C TRP A 156 -13.96 -2.00 16.36
N GLY A 157 -13.01 -1.08 16.10
CA GLY A 157 -13.13 0.32 16.51
C GLY A 157 -12.86 0.57 17.99
N LEU A 158 -12.53 -0.48 18.76
CA LEU A 158 -12.12 -0.39 20.15
C LEU A 158 -10.60 -0.61 20.26
N ASN A 159 -9.96 0.20 21.12
CA ASN A 159 -8.54 0.00 21.41
C ASN A 159 -8.33 -1.31 22.18
N PHE A 160 -7.55 -2.23 21.62
CA PHE A 160 -7.20 -3.47 22.30
C PHE A 160 -6.08 -3.22 23.32
N ASN A 161 -6.35 -3.46 24.59
CA ASN A 161 -5.45 -3.16 25.72
C ASN A 161 -4.97 -1.70 25.77
N GLY A 162 -5.76 -0.75 25.23
CA GLY A 162 -5.42 0.67 25.19
C GLY A 162 -4.69 1.10 23.91
N ASP A 163 -4.20 0.17 23.09
CA ASP A 163 -3.52 0.45 21.83
C ASP A 163 -4.51 0.54 20.66
N PRO A 164 -4.28 1.41 19.66
CA PRO A 164 -5.14 1.59 18.49
C PRO A 164 -5.00 0.43 17.50
N MET A 165 -5.34 -0.76 17.95
CA MET A 165 -5.30 -2.01 17.19
C MET A 165 -6.47 -2.92 17.57
N PHE A 166 -6.72 -3.92 16.75
CA PHE A 166 -7.64 -5.02 17.04
C PHE A 166 -6.93 -6.35 16.79
N GLN A 167 -7.46 -7.42 17.36
CA GLN A 167 -6.92 -8.76 17.18
C GLN A 167 -7.59 -9.45 16.00
N ILE A 168 -6.80 -10.26 15.30
CA ILE A 168 -7.29 -11.18 14.28
C ILE A 168 -6.86 -12.61 14.65
N ASP A 169 -7.69 -13.58 14.30
CA ASP A 169 -7.31 -14.99 14.30
C ASP A 169 -7.10 -15.44 12.86
N ALA A 170 -5.83 -15.61 12.50
CA ALA A 170 -5.41 -16.08 11.18
C ALA A 170 -4.08 -16.83 11.32
N GLN A 171 -3.99 -18.00 10.71
CA GLN A 171 -2.73 -18.73 10.68
C GLN A 171 -1.75 -18.04 9.71
N LEU A 172 -0.98 -17.09 10.22
CA LEU A 172 -0.07 -16.26 9.42
C LEU A 172 1.25 -16.97 9.07
N PHE A 173 1.61 -18.03 9.81
CA PHE A 173 2.80 -18.84 9.57
C PHE A 173 2.41 -20.30 9.36
N PRO A 174 3.16 -21.05 8.54
CA PRO A 174 2.99 -22.50 8.42
C PRO A 174 3.36 -23.20 9.72
#